data_36d030bc83ff80a14649282ca1f89d43
#
_entry.id   36d030bc83ff80a14649282ca1f89d43
#
_cell.length_a   1.000
_cell.length_b   1.000
_cell.length_c   1.000
_cell.angle_alpha   90.00
_cell.angle_beta   90.00
_cell.angle_gamma   90.00
#
_symmetry.space_group_name_H-M   'P 1'
#
loop_
_entity.id
_entity.type
_entity.pdbx_description
1 polymer ?
#
loop_
_entity_poly.entity_id
_entity_poly.type
_entity_poly.pdbx_seq_one_letter_code
_entity_poly.pdbx_strand_id
1 'polypeptide(L)'
;MNITRLKNNKNIDANKEISFYFDGKKYYGYEGDTLASALLANKIYLIGRSFKYHRPRGLLSAGPEEPNGIVQLENGNVTEPNRRVTEVLLYEGLKATSQNRWPNIKFDLGAINDFLSPFFPAGFYYKTFMWPPTFWKKYEFFIRRAAGLGKSPLTDDPHQYEHYHYHCDLLIVGSGVSGLYAAEMAAEQDLKILLVEQEDELGGFLLSNQNSEQKINNFSLLEWKDKVLNNLKSKKNIKIIKSTTLFAYMHYNYLLAIQDINPLNGLSRKNNIRQIIWKIRAKKVILATGSIERPITFDNNDRPGIMLANSASKFLNYYGVKIANQAVIFTNNDSAYQTAIDFYKKGIKVRAVVDVRSYNKSDIINKVEALGIKIYYNYAVTNTSGRLKIKSVTINKVDDNVTKI
;
A
#
# COMPACT_ATOMS: atom_id res chain seq x y z
N MET A 1 9.70 10.88 22.51
CA MET A 1 9.78 10.64 21.06
C MET A 1 8.68 11.39 20.33
N ASN A 2 9.00 12.12 19.25
CA ASN A 2 8.00 12.89 18.49
C ASN A 2 7.39 12.01 17.39
N ILE A 3 6.69 10.94 17.78
CA ILE A 3 5.94 10.12 16.86
C ILE A 3 4.66 10.86 16.49
N THR A 4 4.38 11.02 15.20
CA THR A 4 3.18 11.72 14.70
C THR A 4 1.98 10.78 14.69
N ARG A 5 1.50 10.41 15.89
CA ARG A 5 0.31 9.57 16.05
C ARG A 5 -0.84 10.30 16.69
N LEU A 6 -2.03 9.94 16.28
CA LEU A 6 -3.27 10.33 16.92
C LEU A 6 -3.42 9.52 18.22
N LYS A 7 -3.78 10.21 19.30
CA LYS A 7 -4.19 9.54 20.54
C LYS A 7 -5.49 8.78 20.30
N ASN A 8 -5.64 7.60 20.92
CA ASN A 8 -6.85 6.78 20.89
C ASN A 8 -7.21 6.13 19.54
N ASN A 9 -6.23 5.58 18.81
CA ASN A 9 -6.53 4.70 17.70
C ASN A 9 -6.83 3.29 18.21
N LYS A 10 -8.00 2.73 17.83
CA LYS A 10 -8.47 1.41 18.30
C LYS A 10 -7.83 0.23 17.54
N ASN A 11 -7.27 0.49 16.35
CA ASN A 11 -6.73 -0.55 15.48
C ASN A 11 -5.25 -0.87 15.75
N ILE A 12 -4.56 0.01 16.47
CA ILE A 12 -3.15 -0.13 16.82
C ILE A 12 -3.03 -0.17 18.35
N ASP A 13 -2.42 -1.22 18.88
CA ASP A 13 -2.24 -1.35 20.33
C ASP A 13 -1.07 -0.49 20.81
N ALA A 14 -1.39 0.73 21.24
CA ALA A 14 -0.41 1.68 21.73
C ALA A 14 0.33 1.23 23.02
N ASN A 15 -0.13 0.17 23.69
CA ASN A 15 0.53 -0.39 24.86
C ASN A 15 1.62 -1.41 24.50
N LYS A 16 1.64 -1.86 23.25
CA LYS A 16 2.61 -2.84 22.74
C LYS A 16 3.57 -2.17 21.77
N GLU A 17 4.56 -1.48 22.31
CA GLU A 17 5.63 -0.88 21.53
C GLU A 17 6.55 -1.97 20.94
N ILE A 18 6.89 -1.82 19.67
CA ILE A 18 7.76 -2.72 18.91
C ILE A 18 8.96 -1.91 18.40
N SER A 19 10.17 -2.43 18.63
CA SER A 19 11.38 -1.83 18.08
C SER A 19 11.76 -2.47 16.75
N PHE A 20 12.22 -1.65 15.79
CA PHE A 20 12.68 -2.12 14.49
C PHE A 20 13.84 -1.27 13.96
N TYR A 21 14.50 -1.75 12.92
CA TYR A 21 15.64 -1.07 12.31
C TYR A 21 15.33 -0.74 10.84
N PHE A 22 15.65 0.49 10.45
CA PHE A 22 15.64 0.90 9.04
C PHE A 22 16.98 1.60 8.70
N ASP A 23 17.67 1.07 7.68
CA ASP A 23 19.03 1.51 7.29
C ASP A 23 19.99 1.59 8.51
N GLY A 24 19.94 0.60 9.38
CA GLY A 24 20.79 0.46 10.57
C GLY A 24 20.41 1.35 11.74
N LYS A 25 19.36 2.19 11.64
CA LYS A 25 18.87 3.03 12.75
C LYS A 25 17.67 2.39 13.42
N LYS A 26 17.64 2.43 14.74
CA LYS A 26 16.53 1.94 15.55
C LYS A 26 15.37 2.94 15.57
N TYR A 27 14.17 2.43 15.38
CA TYR A 27 12.89 3.14 15.43
C TYR A 27 11.88 2.33 16.21
N TYR A 28 10.72 2.95 16.49
CA TYR A 28 9.65 2.33 17.26
C TYR A 28 8.32 2.46 16.52
N GLY A 29 7.51 1.45 16.62
CA GLY A 29 6.12 1.37 16.17
C GLY A 29 5.30 0.61 17.19
N TYR A 30 4.14 0.11 16.79
CA TYR A 30 3.23 -0.62 17.67
C TYR A 30 2.71 -1.88 17.00
N GLU A 31 2.21 -2.83 17.80
CA GLU A 31 1.53 -4.01 17.28
C GLU A 31 0.34 -3.60 16.39
N GLY A 32 0.23 -4.19 15.21
CA GLY A 32 -0.75 -3.85 14.18
C GLY A 32 -0.24 -2.87 13.12
N ASP A 33 0.94 -2.26 13.30
CA ASP A 33 1.57 -1.47 12.25
C ASP A 33 2.08 -2.33 11.11
N THR A 34 2.04 -1.77 9.91
CA THR A 34 2.96 -2.17 8.85
C THR A 34 4.28 -1.42 8.98
N LEU A 35 5.34 -1.92 8.35
CA LEU A 35 6.60 -1.18 8.26
C LEU A 35 6.39 0.21 7.65
N ALA A 36 5.47 0.34 6.67
CA ALA A 36 5.11 1.60 6.04
C ALA A 36 4.52 2.60 7.05
N SER A 37 3.51 2.20 7.82
CA SER A 37 2.86 3.08 8.80
C SER A 37 3.81 3.48 9.92
N ALA A 38 4.67 2.54 10.38
CA ALA A 38 5.68 2.82 11.39
C ALA A 38 6.75 3.81 10.89
N LEU A 39 7.23 3.67 9.64
CA LEU A 39 8.17 4.62 9.03
C LEU A 39 7.57 6.03 8.91
N LEU A 40 6.34 6.16 8.43
CA LEU A 40 5.64 7.44 8.35
C LEU A 40 5.42 8.07 9.73
N ALA A 41 5.05 7.27 10.74
CA ALA A 41 4.91 7.74 12.12
C ALA A 41 6.22 8.32 12.68
N ASN A 42 7.36 7.79 12.26
CA ASN A 42 8.70 8.28 12.57
C ASN A 42 9.19 9.39 11.62
N LYS A 43 8.30 9.96 10.77
CA LYS A 43 8.60 11.04 9.79
C LYS A 43 9.61 10.63 8.71
N ILE A 44 9.70 9.34 8.39
CA ILE A 44 10.53 8.82 7.31
C ILE A 44 9.67 8.78 6.06
N TYR A 45 9.86 9.75 5.18
CA TYR A 45 9.13 9.90 3.92
C TYR A 45 9.90 9.37 2.72
N LEU A 46 11.21 9.37 2.78
CA LEU A 46 12.10 8.85 1.75
C LEU A 46 12.38 7.38 2.04
N ILE A 47 11.83 6.49 1.22
CA ILE A 47 11.87 5.04 1.43
C ILE A 47 12.80 4.34 0.45
N GLY A 48 12.87 4.84 -0.79
CA GLY A 48 13.65 4.23 -1.85
C GLY A 48 14.13 5.23 -2.90
N ARG A 49 14.75 4.69 -3.94
CA ARG A 49 15.18 5.41 -5.15
C ARG A 49 14.64 4.68 -6.37
N SER A 50 14.32 5.43 -7.44
CA SER A 50 13.89 4.79 -8.70
C SER A 50 15.03 4.00 -9.35
N PHE A 51 14.70 2.93 -10.07
CA PHE A 51 15.69 2.00 -10.60
C PHE A 51 16.66 2.64 -11.63
N LYS A 52 16.15 3.48 -12.51
CA LYS A 52 16.95 4.03 -13.62
C LYS A 52 17.62 5.36 -13.26
N TYR A 53 16.84 6.28 -12.72
CA TYR A 53 17.29 7.66 -12.49
C TYR A 53 17.64 7.97 -11.04
N HIS A 54 17.47 7.01 -10.14
CA HIS A 54 17.73 7.19 -8.70
C HIS A 54 16.99 8.39 -8.09
N ARG A 55 15.84 8.74 -8.65
CA ARG A 55 14.99 9.81 -8.12
C ARG A 55 14.44 9.40 -6.75
N PRO A 56 14.36 10.34 -5.79
CA PRO A 56 13.80 10.03 -4.48
C PRO A 56 12.37 9.51 -4.58
N ARG A 57 12.06 8.44 -3.84
CA ARG A 57 10.74 7.81 -3.78
C ARG A 57 10.23 7.73 -2.36
N GLY A 58 8.95 8.08 -2.17
CA GLY A 58 8.18 7.84 -0.95
C GLY A 58 7.08 6.83 -1.19
N LEU A 59 6.20 6.68 -0.21
CA LEU A 59 5.01 5.83 -0.34
C LEU A 59 3.97 6.54 -1.21
N LEU A 60 3.49 5.84 -2.22
CA LEU A 60 2.36 6.27 -3.05
C LEU A 60 1.04 5.72 -2.50
N SER A 61 1.07 4.48 -2.01
CA SER A 61 -0.11 3.77 -1.53
C SER A 61 0.07 3.16 -0.13
N ALA A 62 -0.98 2.53 0.38
CA ALA A 62 -1.00 1.85 1.67
C ALA A 62 -1.34 0.35 1.55
N GLY A 63 -1.24 -0.21 0.36
CA GLY A 63 -1.59 -1.60 0.05
C GLY A 63 -0.57 -2.28 -0.85
N PRO A 64 -0.92 -3.43 -1.44
CA PRO A 64 -0.03 -4.22 -2.30
C PRO A 64 0.29 -3.54 -3.64
N GLU A 65 -0.46 -2.50 -4.01
CA GLU A 65 -0.23 -1.68 -5.20
C GLU A 65 0.93 -0.69 -5.04
N GLU A 66 1.62 -0.66 -3.87
CA GLU A 66 2.75 0.25 -3.60
C GLU A 66 3.93 -0.02 -4.55
N PRO A 67 4.30 0.94 -5.42
CA PRO A 67 5.35 0.72 -6.42
C PRO A 67 6.75 1.10 -5.95
N ASN A 68 6.88 1.92 -4.91
CA ASN A 68 8.12 2.61 -4.56
C ASN A 68 8.77 2.11 -3.26
N GLY A 69 7.94 1.65 -2.33
CA GLY A 69 8.35 1.26 -0.98
C GLY A 69 8.90 -0.16 -0.92
N ILE A 70 9.97 -0.44 -1.68
CA ILE A 70 10.59 -1.77 -1.76
C ILE A 70 11.85 -1.78 -0.91
N VAL A 71 11.97 -2.78 -0.04
CA VAL A 71 13.09 -2.96 0.89
C VAL A 71 13.59 -4.39 0.91
N GLN A 72 14.81 -4.57 1.40
CA GLN A 72 15.34 -5.85 1.79
C GLN A 72 15.12 -6.06 3.28
N LEU A 73 14.54 -7.18 3.65
CA LEU A 73 14.30 -7.57 5.04
C LEU A 73 15.37 -8.51 5.53
N GLU A 74 15.67 -8.41 6.82
CA GLU A 74 16.57 -9.26 7.58
C GLU A 74 18.00 -9.39 6.99
N ASN A 75 18.80 -10.26 7.56
CA ASN A 75 20.17 -10.50 7.16
C ASN A 75 20.48 -12.02 7.18
N GLY A 76 21.54 -12.43 6.47
CA GLY A 76 21.96 -13.83 6.43
C GLY A 76 21.02 -14.71 5.65
N ASN A 77 20.75 -15.91 6.17
CA ASN A 77 19.93 -16.94 5.52
C ASN A 77 18.43 -16.65 5.49
N VAL A 78 17.94 -15.77 6.36
CA VAL A 78 16.54 -15.34 6.41
C VAL A 78 16.28 -14.06 5.61
N THR A 79 17.24 -13.59 4.83
CA THR A 79 17.10 -12.39 4.00
C THR A 79 15.99 -12.54 2.97
N GLU A 80 15.06 -11.58 2.92
CA GLU A 80 14.03 -11.52 1.88
C GLU A 80 14.13 -10.19 1.11
N PRO A 81 14.55 -10.21 -0.17
CA PRO A 81 14.68 -9.02 -0.99
C PRO A 81 13.34 -8.58 -1.59
N ASN A 82 13.27 -7.30 -1.97
CA ASN A 82 12.19 -6.72 -2.78
C ASN A 82 10.79 -6.80 -2.13
N ARG A 83 10.72 -6.74 -0.79
CA ARG A 83 9.44 -6.71 -0.07
C ARG A 83 8.85 -5.30 -0.03
N ARG A 84 7.55 -5.21 -0.26
CA ARG A 84 6.82 -3.93 -0.09
C ARG A 84 6.59 -3.64 1.38
N VAL A 85 7.01 -2.47 1.81
CA VAL A 85 6.88 -2.05 3.22
C VAL A 85 5.41 -1.99 3.70
N THR A 86 4.46 -1.87 2.77
CA THR A 86 3.02 -1.83 3.05
C THR A 86 2.41 -3.21 3.36
N GLU A 87 3.10 -4.28 2.96
CA GLU A 87 2.67 -5.67 3.19
C GLU A 87 3.40 -6.34 4.36
N VAL A 88 4.39 -5.67 4.95
CA VAL A 88 5.20 -6.22 6.05
C VAL A 88 4.61 -5.76 7.37
N LEU A 89 3.98 -6.66 8.13
CA LEU A 89 3.58 -6.40 9.50
C LEU A 89 4.82 -6.21 10.39
N LEU A 90 4.74 -5.25 11.29
CA LEU A 90 5.84 -4.94 12.20
C LEU A 90 5.98 -6.03 13.26
N TYR A 91 7.21 -6.44 13.53
CA TYR A 91 7.56 -7.36 14.59
C TYR A 91 8.85 -6.93 15.29
N GLU A 92 9.05 -7.38 16.54
CA GLU A 92 10.20 -6.97 17.36
C GLU A 92 11.52 -7.36 16.70
N GLY A 93 12.43 -6.39 16.59
CA GLY A 93 13.75 -6.56 16.01
C GLY A 93 13.81 -6.61 14.49
N LEU A 94 12.69 -6.37 13.77
CA LEU A 94 12.65 -6.33 12.29
C LEU A 94 13.78 -5.45 11.76
N LYS A 95 14.52 -5.96 10.77
CA LYS A 95 15.57 -5.22 10.08
C LYS A 95 15.18 -5.01 8.64
N ALA A 96 15.09 -3.74 8.23
CA ALA A 96 14.78 -3.36 6.86
C ALA A 96 15.89 -2.45 6.31
N THR A 97 16.24 -2.65 5.06
CA THR A 97 17.26 -1.84 4.36
C THR A 97 16.69 -1.33 3.05
N SER A 98 16.80 -0.03 2.82
CA SER A 98 16.42 0.60 1.56
C SER A 98 17.30 0.09 0.41
N GLN A 99 16.70 -0.03 -0.76
CA GLN A 99 17.36 -0.55 -1.96
C GLN A 99 17.72 0.57 -2.94
N ASN A 100 18.48 0.21 -3.98
CA ASN A 100 18.85 1.08 -5.10
C ASN A 100 19.48 2.43 -4.67
N ARG A 101 20.51 2.38 -3.86
CA ARG A 101 21.23 3.56 -3.38
C ARG A 101 22.71 3.30 -3.17
N TRP A 102 23.54 4.33 -3.29
CA TRP A 102 24.95 4.28 -2.94
C TRP A 102 25.52 5.69 -2.68
N PRO A 103 26.15 5.98 -1.54
CA PRO A 103 26.34 5.12 -0.36
C PRO A 103 25.09 5.02 0.55
N ASN A 104 24.18 6.00 0.52
CA ASN A 104 22.98 6.00 1.36
C ASN A 104 21.79 6.68 0.66
N ILE A 105 20.57 6.45 1.19
CA ILE A 105 19.33 6.89 0.55
C ILE A 105 19.22 8.44 0.45
N LYS A 106 19.80 9.19 1.37
CA LYS A 106 19.74 10.67 1.37
C LYS A 106 20.75 11.29 0.43
N PHE A 107 21.93 10.68 0.36
CA PHE A 107 23.00 11.06 -0.55
C PHE A 107 23.36 9.87 -1.42
N ASP A 108 22.91 9.90 -2.65
CA ASP A 108 23.03 8.81 -3.60
C ASP A 108 23.73 9.31 -4.86
N LEU A 109 24.90 8.76 -5.15
CA LEU A 109 25.70 9.13 -6.32
C LEU A 109 25.02 8.68 -7.62
N GLY A 110 24.21 7.62 -7.59
CA GLY A 110 23.42 7.18 -8.75
C GLY A 110 22.43 8.25 -9.24
N ALA A 111 22.09 9.25 -8.41
CA ALA A 111 21.21 10.36 -8.80
C ALA A 111 21.77 11.23 -9.94
N ILE A 112 23.05 11.08 -10.29
CA ILE A 112 23.62 11.70 -11.51
C ILE A 112 22.89 11.23 -12.77
N ASN A 113 22.32 10.03 -12.76
CA ASN A 113 21.53 9.50 -13.87
C ASN A 113 20.28 10.31 -14.18
N ASP A 114 19.70 11.02 -13.19
CA ASP A 114 18.56 11.91 -13.43
C ASP A 114 18.99 13.14 -14.26
N PHE A 115 20.17 13.67 -13.98
CA PHE A 115 20.75 14.76 -14.76
C PHE A 115 21.09 14.32 -16.19
N LEU A 116 21.57 13.08 -16.35
CA LEU A 116 21.91 12.48 -17.64
C LEU A 116 20.68 11.87 -18.37
N SER A 117 19.48 12.08 -17.84
CA SER A 117 18.24 11.45 -18.35
C SER A 117 17.97 11.64 -19.84
N PRO A 118 18.31 12.79 -20.49
CA PRO A 118 18.13 12.94 -21.93
C PRO A 118 18.90 11.92 -22.79
N PHE A 119 20.03 11.40 -22.25
CA PHE A 119 20.85 10.38 -22.94
C PHE A 119 20.34 8.94 -22.70
N PHE A 120 19.38 8.75 -21.82
CA PHE A 120 18.83 7.44 -21.45
C PHE A 120 17.34 7.32 -21.80
N PRO A 121 16.95 7.41 -23.08
CA PRO A 121 15.55 7.24 -23.46
C PRO A 121 15.05 5.84 -23.14
N ALA A 122 13.74 5.61 -23.24
CA ALA A 122 13.17 4.28 -23.07
C ALA A 122 13.81 3.28 -24.05
N GLY A 123 14.19 2.11 -23.51
CA GLY A 123 14.82 1.04 -24.30
C GLY A 123 16.28 1.29 -24.71
N PHE A 124 16.95 2.32 -24.18
CA PHE A 124 18.35 2.62 -24.52
C PHE A 124 19.28 1.41 -24.37
N TYR A 125 19.06 0.57 -23.36
CA TYR A 125 19.89 -0.60 -23.09
C TYR A 125 19.74 -1.69 -24.14
N TYR A 126 18.61 -1.84 -24.80
CA TYR A 126 18.46 -2.77 -25.93
C TYR A 126 19.30 -2.31 -27.13
N LYS A 127 19.42 -1.00 -27.35
CA LYS A 127 20.24 -0.47 -28.46
C LYS A 127 21.72 -0.44 -28.12
N THR A 128 22.09 -0.07 -26.89
CA THR A 128 23.47 0.20 -26.49
C THR A 128 24.24 -1.08 -26.14
N PHE A 129 23.58 -2.08 -25.52
CA PHE A 129 24.25 -3.27 -24.94
C PHE A 129 24.01 -4.56 -25.72
N MET A 130 23.39 -4.50 -26.90
CA MET A 130 23.16 -5.67 -27.74
C MET A 130 24.37 -6.03 -28.62
N TRP A 131 25.36 -5.16 -28.72
CA TRP A 131 26.53 -5.38 -29.55
C TRP A 131 27.84 -5.11 -28.77
N PRO A 132 28.86 -5.97 -28.85
CA PRO A 132 28.82 -7.31 -29.48
C PRO A 132 28.00 -8.30 -28.61
N PRO A 133 27.23 -9.23 -29.22
CA PRO A 133 26.34 -10.14 -28.50
C PRO A 133 27.05 -11.02 -27.46
N THR A 134 28.33 -11.36 -27.70
CA THR A 134 29.16 -12.15 -26.79
C THR A 134 29.38 -11.47 -25.42
N PHE A 135 29.20 -10.16 -25.33
CA PHE A 135 29.37 -9.39 -24.10
C PHE A 135 28.07 -9.24 -23.29
N TRP A 136 26.94 -9.76 -23.80
CA TRP A 136 25.64 -9.62 -23.12
C TRP A 136 25.66 -10.05 -21.64
N LYS A 137 26.28 -11.17 -21.31
CA LYS A 137 26.37 -11.65 -19.91
C LYS A 137 27.11 -10.66 -19.01
N LYS A 138 28.10 -9.92 -19.52
CA LYS A 138 28.82 -8.89 -18.76
C LYS A 138 27.94 -7.64 -18.60
N TYR A 139 27.30 -7.21 -19.68
CA TYR A 139 26.39 -6.06 -19.65
C TYR A 139 25.20 -6.32 -18.71
N GLU A 140 24.59 -7.50 -18.79
CA GLU A 140 23.48 -7.92 -17.91
C GLU A 140 23.89 -7.86 -16.44
N PHE A 141 25.06 -8.34 -16.08
CA PHE A 141 25.58 -8.26 -14.73
C PHE A 141 25.62 -6.80 -14.20
N PHE A 142 26.15 -5.88 -14.98
CA PHE A 142 26.21 -4.46 -14.59
C PHE A 142 24.82 -3.82 -14.55
N ILE A 143 23.97 -4.10 -15.53
CA ILE A 143 22.61 -3.57 -15.61
C ILE A 143 21.79 -4.04 -14.42
N ARG A 144 21.82 -5.34 -14.10
CA ARG A 144 21.13 -5.92 -12.96
C ARG A 144 21.62 -5.33 -11.62
N ARG A 145 22.92 -5.13 -11.50
CA ARG A 145 23.50 -4.50 -10.30
C ARG A 145 23.12 -3.02 -10.20
N ALA A 146 23.07 -2.31 -11.30
CA ALA A 146 22.63 -0.91 -11.36
C ALA A 146 21.13 -0.74 -11.15
N ALA A 147 20.31 -1.75 -11.44
CA ALA A 147 18.87 -1.76 -11.15
C ALA A 147 18.57 -1.74 -9.65
N GLY A 148 19.55 -2.07 -8.79
CA GLY A 148 19.44 -1.92 -7.34
C GLY A 148 18.42 -2.83 -6.66
N LEU A 149 18.02 -3.93 -7.29
CA LEU A 149 17.20 -4.96 -6.67
C LEU A 149 17.96 -5.62 -5.51
N GLY A 150 17.23 -6.09 -4.50
CA GLY A 150 17.81 -6.75 -3.33
C GLY A 150 18.55 -8.03 -3.70
N LYS A 151 19.31 -8.55 -2.74
CA LYS A 151 20.12 -9.75 -2.91
C LYS A 151 19.47 -10.93 -2.21
N SER A 152 19.33 -12.04 -2.91
CA SER A 152 18.93 -13.32 -2.32
C SER A 152 19.97 -13.81 -1.31
N PRO A 153 19.58 -14.59 -0.29
CA PRO A 153 20.52 -15.26 0.58
C PRO A 153 21.40 -16.25 -0.22
N LEU A 154 22.63 -16.47 0.25
CA LEU A 154 23.57 -17.42 -0.34
C LEU A 154 23.62 -18.76 0.43
N THR A 155 22.89 -18.84 1.53
CA THR A 155 22.81 -20.00 2.42
C THR A 155 21.38 -20.50 2.47
N ASP A 156 21.20 -21.75 2.90
CA ASP A 156 19.89 -22.40 2.93
C ASP A 156 18.90 -21.65 3.83
N ASP A 157 17.66 -21.58 3.36
CA ASP A 157 16.55 -21.02 4.11
C ASP A 157 16.14 -21.98 5.25
N PRO A 158 16.14 -21.54 6.51
CA PRO A 158 15.77 -22.38 7.64
C PRO A 158 14.26 -22.57 7.82
N HIS A 159 13.46 -21.86 7.07
CA HIS A 159 11.99 -21.87 7.20
C HIS A 159 11.38 -23.11 6.54
N GLN A 160 10.22 -23.51 7.06
CA GLN A 160 9.38 -24.55 6.48
C GLN A 160 8.22 -23.94 5.69
N TYR A 161 7.85 -24.61 4.62
CA TYR A 161 6.77 -24.24 3.71
C TYR A 161 5.83 -25.43 3.54
N GLU A 162 4.52 -25.17 3.59
CA GLU A 162 3.51 -26.20 3.45
C GLU A 162 2.62 -25.98 2.23
N HIS A 163 1.98 -27.05 1.79
CA HIS A 163 1.03 -27.06 0.69
C HIS A 163 -0.28 -27.68 1.16
N TYR A 164 -1.36 -26.90 1.12
CA TYR A 164 -2.70 -27.37 1.49
C TYR A 164 -3.61 -27.48 0.28
N HIS A 165 -4.30 -28.60 0.17
CA HIS A 165 -5.38 -28.80 -0.79
C HIS A 165 -6.71 -28.51 -0.11
N TYR A 166 -7.53 -27.68 -0.75
CA TYR A 166 -8.83 -27.30 -0.19
C TYR A 166 -9.92 -27.35 -1.27
N HIS A 167 -11.03 -27.98 -0.94
CA HIS A 167 -12.22 -28.03 -1.79
C HIS A 167 -13.35 -27.28 -1.11
N CYS A 168 -14.05 -26.40 -1.85
CA CYS A 168 -15.21 -25.65 -1.36
C CYS A 168 -16.28 -25.52 -2.46
N ASP A 169 -17.51 -25.28 -2.03
CA ASP A 169 -18.60 -24.97 -2.95
C ASP A 169 -18.48 -23.52 -3.44
N LEU A 170 -18.12 -22.60 -2.53
CA LEU A 170 -17.96 -21.19 -2.83
C LEU A 170 -16.62 -20.66 -2.28
N LEU A 171 -15.82 -20.07 -3.17
CA LEU A 171 -14.67 -19.25 -2.81
C LEU A 171 -15.03 -17.77 -2.97
N ILE A 172 -14.78 -16.99 -1.92
CA ILE A 172 -14.92 -15.53 -1.94
C ILE A 172 -13.54 -14.93 -1.75
N VAL A 173 -13.11 -14.07 -2.67
CA VAL A 173 -11.80 -13.43 -2.66
C VAL A 173 -11.96 -11.95 -2.35
N GLY A 174 -11.44 -11.54 -1.19
CA GLY A 174 -11.55 -10.18 -0.64
C GLY A 174 -12.69 -10.05 0.37
N SER A 175 -12.39 -9.36 1.47
CA SER A 175 -13.30 -9.16 2.61
C SER A 175 -13.79 -7.71 2.73
N GLY A 176 -13.83 -6.96 1.63
CA GLY A 176 -14.51 -5.67 1.59
C GLY A 176 -16.03 -5.81 1.77
N VAL A 177 -16.77 -4.70 1.60
CA VAL A 177 -18.25 -4.70 1.75
C VAL A 177 -18.90 -5.82 0.96
N SER A 178 -18.56 -5.93 -0.33
CA SER A 178 -19.16 -6.93 -1.22
C SER A 178 -18.82 -8.36 -0.82
N GLY A 179 -17.57 -8.61 -0.43
CA GLY A 179 -17.14 -9.95 -0.01
C GLY A 179 -17.74 -10.38 1.32
N LEU A 180 -17.81 -9.47 2.30
CA LEU A 180 -18.46 -9.75 3.59
C LEU A 180 -19.96 -9.97 3.43
N TYR A 181 -20.63 -9.16 2.61
CA TYR A 181 -22.06 -9.34 2.34
C TYR A 181 -22.34 -10.67 1.63
N ALA A 182 -21.53 -10.99 0.61
CA ALA A 182 -21.66 -12.29 -0.08
C ALA A 182 -21.41 -13.47 0.87
N ALA A 183 -20.45 -13.35 1.77
CA ALA A 183 -20.15 -14.37 2.77
C ALA A 183 -21.32 -14.54 3.77
N GLU A 184 -21.90 -13.44 4.24
CA GLU A 184 -23.06 -13.46 5.16
C GLU A 184 -24.26 -14.18 4.53
N MET A 185 -24.61 -13.79 3.29
CA MET A 185 -25.73 -14.39 2.57
C MET A 185 -25.51 -15.87 2.24
N ALA A 186 -24.29 -16.23 1.83
CA ALA A 186 -23.95 -17.61 1.51
C ALA A 186 -23.88 -18.51 2.75
N ALA A 187 -23.48 -17.98 3.91
CA ALA A 187 -23.35 -18.73 5.16
C ALA A 187 -24.69 -19.24 5.71
N GLU A 188 -25.81 -18.68 5.25
CA GLU A 188 -27.16 -19.16 5.57
C GLU A 188 -27.59 -20.40 4.74
N GLN A 189 -26.78 -20.76 3.75
CA GLN A 189 -27.04 -21.91 2.89
C GLN A 189 -26.17 -23.10 3.31
N ASP A 190 -26.54 -24.30 2.91
CA ASP A 190 -25.73 -25.51 3.11
C ASP A 190 -24.60 -25.60 2.07
N LEU A 191 -23.65 -24.66 2.19
CA LEU A 191 -22.48 -24.52 1.31
C LEU A 191 -21.21 -24.52 2.15
N LYS A 192 -20.18 -25.21 1.67
CA LYS A 192 -18.82 -25.11 2.22
C LYS A 192 -18.12 -23.88 1.62
N ILE A 193 -17.88 -22.87 2.44
CA ILE A 193 -17.39 -21.55 2.00
C ILE A 193 -15.95 -21.33 2.45
N LEU A 194 -15.15 -20.73 1.57
CA LEU A 194 -13.84 -20.20 1.89
C LEU A 194 -13.80 -18.69 1.57
N LEU A 195 -13.52 -17.86 2.58
CA LEU A 195 -13.26 -16.43 2.40
C LEU A 195 -11.76 -16.19 2.57
N VAL A 196 -11.14 -15.58 1.56
CA VAL A 196 -9.69 -15.27 1.52
C VAL A 196 -9.48 -13.76 1.54
N GLU A 197 -8.63 -13.28 2.45
CA GLU A 197 -8.24 -11.87 2.57
C GLU A 197 -6.72 -11.71 2.57
N GLN A 198 -6.21 -10.80 1.77
CA GLN A 198 -4.76 -10.56 1.69
C GLN A 198 -4.21 -9.77 2.87
N GLU A 199 -5.02 -8.90 3.48
CA GLU A 199 -4.61 -8.13 4.66
C GLU A 199 -4.78 -8.96 5.95
N ASP A 200 -4.15 -8.50 7.03
CA ASP A 200 -4.28 -9.13 8.35
C ASP A 200 -5.62 -8.78 9.02
N GLU A 201 -6.30 -7.72 8.57
CA GLU A 201 -7.61 -7.31 9.04
C GLU A 201 -8.67 -7.37 7.94
N LEU A 202 -9.87 -7.84 8.32
CA LEU A 202 -11.03 -7.93 7.44
C LEU A 202 -11.75 -6.58 7.35
N GLY A 203 -12.22 -6.22 6.16
CA GLY A 203 -13.05 -5.03 5.98
C GLY A 203 -12.66 -4.14 4.79
N GLY A 204 -11.45 -4.26 4.27
CA GLY A 204 -10.99 -3.50 3.10
C GLY A 204 -11.25 -1.99 3.24
N PHE A 205 -12.02 -1.40 2.31
CA PHE A 205 -12.37 0.02 2.31
C PHE A 205 -13.04 0.53 3.61
N LEU A 206 -13.77 -0.32 4.33
CA LEU A 206 -14.41 0.06 5.60
C LEU A 206 -13.39 0.52 6.64
N LEU A 207 -12.17 -0.05 6.61
CA LEU A 207 -11.10 0.26 7.53
C LEU A 207 -10.55 1.68 7.34
N SER A 208 -10.54 2.19 6.11
CA SER A 208 -10.05 3.54 5.77
C SER A 208 -11.11 4.61 6.00
N ASN A 209 -12.39 4.27 5.91
CA ASN A 209 -13.51 5.20 5.94
C ASN A 209 -14.33 5.17 7.22
N GLN A 210 -13.67 4.89 8.35
CA GLN A 210 -14.29 4.76 9.67
C GLN A 210 -15.09 6.00 10.13
N ASN A 211 -14.71 7.18 9.65
CA ASN A 211 -15.36 8.45 10.01
C ASN A 211 -16.41 8.90 8.98
N SER A 212 -16.71 8.07 7.98
CA SER A 212 -17.76 8.36 7.01
C SER A 212 -19.13 8.37 7.68
N GLU A 213 -19.98 9.31 7.28
CA GLU A 213 -21.39 9.35 7.69
C GLU A 213 -22.25 8.33 6.91
N GLN A 214 -21.64 7.59 5.98
CA GLN A 214 -22.32 6.54 5.23
C GLN A 214 -22.77 5.41 6.17
N LYS A 215 -23.93 4.86 5.86
CA LYS A 215 -24.51 3.74 6.61
C LYS A 215 -24.84 2.58 5.68
N ILE A 216 -24.74 1.37 6.20
CA ILE A 216 -25.21 0.15 5.57
C ILE A 216 -26.29 -0.43 6.49
N ASN A 217 -27.51 -0.59 5.98
CA ASN A 217 -28.66 -1.09 6.76
C ASN A 217 -28.83 -0.35 8.11
N ASN A 218 -28.73 0.98 8.10
CA ASN A 218 -28.82 1.88 9.26
C ASN A 218 -27.68 1.79 10.29
N PHE A 219 -26.68 0.92 10.09
CA PHE A 219 -25.47 0.84 10.91
C PHE A 219 -24.35 1.71 10.32
N SER A 220 -23.49 2.26 11.18
CA SER A 220 -22.22 2.81 10.69
C SER A 220 -21.37 1.72 10.02
N LEU A 221 -20.41 2.13 9.19
CA LEU A 221 -19.60 1.18 8.41
C LEU A 221 -18.90 0.14 9.28
N LEU A 222 -18.36 0.56 10.43
CA LEU A 222 -17.68 -0.35 11.36
C LEU A 222 -18.65 -1.23 12.14
N GLU A 223 -19.76 -0.68 12.64
CA GLU A 223 -20.80 -1.45 13.32
C GLU A 223 -21.35 -2.56 12.43
N TRP A 224 -21.63 -2.24 11.15
CA TRP A 224 -22.06 -3.23 10.17
C TRP A 224 -21.01 -4.33 9.99
N LYS A 225 -19.74 -3.94 9.78
CA LYS A 225 -18.63 -4.88 9.66
C LYS A 225 -18.57 -5.84 10.86
N ASP A 226 -18.58 -5.29 12.07
CA ASP A 226 -18.44 -6.06 13.29
C ASP A 226 -19.63 -7.00 13.49
N LYS A 227 -20.85 -6.56 13.16
CA LYS A 227 -22.07 -7.40 13.17
C LYS A 227 -21.92 -8.59 12.21
N VAL A 228 -21.52 -8.33 10.97
CA VAL A 228 -21.32 -9.39 9.96
C VAL A 228 -20.24 -10.37 10.41
N LEU A 229 -19.10 -9.88 10.88
CA LEU A 229 -18.01 -10.75 11.35
C LEU A 229 -18.41 -11.60 12.55
N ASN A 230 -19.19 -11.07 13.46
CA ASN A 230 -19.70 -11.84 14.61
C ASN A 230 -20.69 -12.92 14.17
N ASN A 231 -21.55 -12.62 13.18
CA ASN A 231 -22.43 -13.63 12.59
C ASN A 231 -21.59 -14.74 11.91
N LEU A 232 -20.63 -14.38 11.06
CA LEU A 232 -19.79 -15.36 10.35
C LEU A 232 -18.97 -16.25 11.30
N LYS A 233 -18.48 -15.71 12.44
CA LYS A 233 -17.76 -16.51 13.46
C LYS A 233 -18.60 -17.63 14.07
N SER A 234 -19.92 -17.48 14.13
CA SER A 234 -20.84 -18.49 14.66
C SER A 234 -21.13 -19.62 13.67
N LYS A 235 -20.81 -19.45 12.39
CA LYS A 235 -21.13 -20.40 11.33
C LYS A 235 -20.02 -21.44 11.16
N LYS A 236 -20.38 -22.72 11.10
CA LYS A 236 -19.43 -23.84 10.94
C LYS A 236 -19.06 -24.13 9.48
N ASN A 237 -19.84 -23.65 8.55
CA ASN A 237 -19.70 -23.92 7.11
C ASN A 237 -18.82 -22.92 6.38
N ILE A 238 -18.28 -21.88 7.07
CA ILE A 238 -17.36 -20.92 6.50
C ILE A 238 -16.00 -20.99 7.17
N LYS A 239 -14.94 -20.99 6.33
CA LYS A 239 -13.55 -20.81 6.77
C LYS A 239 -13.05 -19.46 6.26
N ILE A 240 -12.45 -18.66 7.14
CA ILE A 240 -11.87 -17.37 6.82
C ILE A 240 -10.36 -17.48 6.99
N ILE A 241 -9.59 -17.11 5.97
CA ILE A 241 -8.14 -17.07 6.02
C ILE A 241 -7.64 -15.67 5.65
N LYS A 242 -6.85 -15.09 6.55
CA LYS A 242 -6.25 -13.76 6.44
C LYS A 242 -4.78 -13.86 6.02
N SER A 243 -4.15 -12.72 5.72
CA SER A 243 -2.76 -12.64 5.25
C SER A 243 -2.49 -13.59 4.06
N THR A 244 -3.50 -13.72 3.18
CA THR A 244 -3.52 -14.71 2.11
C THR A 244 -3.81 -14.04 0.77
N THR A 245 -2.82 -14.02 -0.09
CA THR A 245 -2.92 -13.44 -1.43
C THR A 245 -3.21 -14.50 -2.47
N LEU A 246 -4.33 -14.36 -3.19
CA LEU A 246 -4.62 -15.15 -4.37
C LEU A 246 -3.76 -14.65 -5.53
N PHE A 247 -2.90 -15.50 -6.08
CA PHE A 247 -1.96 -15.09 -7.14
C PHE A 247 -2.19 -15.79 -8.48
N ALA A 248 -3.04 -16.83 -8.54
CA ALA A 248 -3.36 -17.48 -9.80
C ALA A 248 -4.82 -18.01 -9.83
N TYR A 249 -5.46 -17.90 -10.99
CA TYR A 249 -6.76 -18.43 -11.27
C TYR A 249 -6.69 -19.20 -12.60
N MET A 250 -6.79 -20.50 -12.52
CA MET A 250 -6.61 -21.43 -13.65
C MET A 250 -7.94 -22.08 -14.07
N HIS A 251 -7.91 -22.91 -15.09
CA HIS A 251 -9.07 -23.62 -15.60
C HIS A 251 -9.79 -24.44 -14.51
N TYR A 252 -11.10 -24.61 -14.69
CA TYR A 252 -11.99 -25.37 -13.79
C TYR A 252 -11.98 -24.87 -12.35
N ASN A 253 -11.90 -23.54 -12.15
CA ASN A 253 -11.86 -22.91 -10.83
C ASN A 253 -10.78 -23.51 -9.92
N TYR A 254 -9.59 -23.73 -10.46
CA TYR A 254 -8.41 -24.10 -9.71
C TYR A 254 -7.60 -22.83 -9.41
N LEU A 255 -7.45 -22.52 -8.15
CA LEU A 255 -6.83 -21.27 -7.71
C LEU A 255 -5.67 -21.56 -6.77
N LEU A 256 -4.66 -20.69 -6.82
CA LEU A 256 -3.50 -20.74 -5.93
C LEU A 256 -3.44 -19.48 -5.10
N ALA A 257 -3.25 -19.68 -3.80
CA ALA A 257 -3.03 -18.58 -2.86
C ALA A 257 -1.82 -18.86 -1.96
N ILE A 258 -1.14 -17.81 -1.55
CA ILE A 258 -0.04 -17.86 -0.59
C ILE A 258 -0.45 -17.16 0.69
N GLN A 259 -0.28 -17.83 1.82
CA GLN A 259 -0.58 -17.33 3.15
C GLN A 259 0.71 -17.11 3.93
N ASP A 260 0.93 -15.92 4.43
CA ASP A 260 1.98 -15.60 5.39
C ASP A 260 1.53 -16.00 6.81
N ILE A 261 2.30 -16.88 7.47
CA ILE A 261 1.96 -17.39 8.81
C ILE A 261 2.82 -16.75 9.91
N ASN A 262 4.13 -16.72 9.69
CA ASN A 262 5.08 -16.25 10.68
C ASN A 262 6.04 -15.20 10.09
N PRO A 263 6.56 -14.29 10.94
CA PRO A 263 7.58 -13.34 10.52
C PRO A 263 8.91 -14.03 10.19
N LEU A 264 9.74 -13.34 9.41
CA LEU A 264 11.03 -13.86 8.91
C LEU A 264 12.06 -14.14 10.01
N ASN A 265 11.99 -13.49 11.16
CA ASN A 265 13.02 -13.62 12.22
C ASN A 265 12.89 -14.88 13.07
N GLY A 266 12.00 -15.79 12.70
CA GLY A 266 11.86 -17.10 13.38
C GLY A 266 11.33 -17.04 14.82
N LEU A 267 10.91 -15.88 15.32
CA LEU A 267 10.23 -15.76 16.61
C LEU A 267 8.80 -16.31 16.48
N SER A 268 8.75 -17.59 16.17
CA SER A 268 7.53 -18.30 15.81
C SER A 268 6.63 -18.59 16.99
N ARG A 269 5.35 -18.39 16.79
CA ARG A 269 4.32 -18.75 17.76
C ARG A 269 3.94 -20.22 17.73
N LYS A 270 4.14 -20.93 16.64
CA LYS A 270 3.87 -22.39 16.48
C LYS A 270 4.47 -22.89 15.16
N ASN A 271 5.31 -23.92 15.21
CA ASN A 271 5.94 -24.60 14.08
C ASN A 271 6.68 -23.64 13.11
N ASN A 272 7.87 -23.95 12.68
CA ASN A 272 8.72 -23.13 11.79
C ASN A 272 8.12 -22.86 10.39
N ILE A 273 6.80 -22.97 10.23
CA ILE A 273 6.10 -22.73 8.96
C ILE A 273 6.07 -21.24 8.69
N ARG A 274 6.76 -20.82 7.63
CA ARG A 274 6.80 -19.43 7.17
C ARG A 274 5.58 -19.11 6.32
N GLN A 275 5.28 -19.95 5.36
CA GLN A 275 4.19 -19.74 4.41
C GLN A 275 3.48 -21.06 4.07
N ILE A 276 2.22 -20.93 3.67
CA ILE A 276 1.40 -22.03 3.16
C ILE A 276 0.92 -21.67 1.76
N ILE A 277 1.14 -22.58 0.81
CA ILE A 277 0.51 -22.52 -0.51
C ILE A 277 -0.81 -23.27 -0.46
N TRP A 278 -1.90 -22.53 -0.68
CA TRP A 278 -3.24 -23.10 -0.80
C TRP A 278 -3.53 -23.44 -2.26
N LYS A 279 -3.86 -24.70 -2.52
CA LYS A 279 -4.32 -25.23 -3.79
C LYS A 279 -5.82 -25.44 -3.68
N ILE A 280 -6.61 -24.48 -4.19
CA ILE A 280 -8.04 -24.39 -3.96
C ILE A 280 -8.79 -24.85 -5.21
N ARG A 281 -9.76 -25.75 -5.03
CA ARG A 281 -10.72 -26.12 -6.06
C ARG A 281 -12.11 -25.71 -5.58
N ALA A 282 -12.76 -24.79 -6.30
CA ALA A 282 -14.07 -24.24 -5.95
C ALA A 282 -15.11 -24.57 -7.02
N LYS A 283 -16.36 -24.85 -6.63
CA LYS A 283 -17.46 -24.98 -7.60
C LYS A 283 -17.82 -23.61 -8.20
N LYS A 284 -17.84 -22.57 -7.36
CA LYS A 284 -18.11 -21.18 -7.74
C LYS A 284 -17.08 -20.25 -7.09
N VAL A 285 -16.79 -19.12 -7.76
CA VAL A 285 -15.85 -18.11 -7.27
C VAL A 285 -16.51 -16.74 -7.37
N ILE A 286 -16.43 -15.97 -6.28
CA ILE A 286 -16.76 -14.54 -6.24
C ILE A 286 -15.46 -13.76 -6.07
N LEU A 287 -15.14 -12.92 -7.05
CA LEU A 287 -14.01 -11.98 -6.97
C LEU A 287 -14.52 -10.65 -6.44
N ALA A 288 -14.31 -10.40 -5.14
CA ALA A 288 -14.68 -9.18 -4.44
C ALA A 288 -13.43 -8.34 -4.10
N THR A 289 -12.48 -8.28 -5.02
CA THR A 289 -11.12 -7.76 -4.84
C THR A 289 -11.01 -6.24 -4.75
N GLY A 290 -12.14 -5.54 -4.89
CA GLY A 290 -12.19 -4.08 -4.82
C GLY A 290 -11.56 -3.39 -6.03
N SER A 291 -11.06 -2.18 -5.80
CA SER A 291 -10.43 -1.36 -6.84
C SER A 291 -9.22 -0.63 -6.28
N ILE A 292 -8.26 -0.36 -7.15
CA ILE A 292 -7.06 0.41 -6.85
C ILE A 292 -7.27 1.84 -7.36
N GLU A 293 -6.96 2.83 -6.52
CA GLU A 293 -6.99 4.24 -6.91
C GLU A 293 -5.90 4.51 -7.94
N ARG A 294 -6.29 5.12 -9.06
CA ARG A 294 -5.37 5.47 -10.14
C ARG A 294 -4.85 6.88 -9.95
N PRO A 295 -3.52 7.10 -9.89
CA PRO A 295 -2.97 8.45 -9.75
C PRO A 295 -3.23 9.30 -11.00
N ILE A 296 -3.57 10.56 -10.79
CA ILE A 296 -3.59 11.57 -11.84
C ILE A 296 -2.15 11.99 -12.10
N THR A 297 -1.73 12.01 -13.36
CA THR A 297 -0.34 12.31 -13.76
C THR A 297 -0.10 13.81 -13.83
N PHE A 298 1.07 14.25 -13.36
CA PHE A 298 1.61 15.60 -13.47
C PHE A 298 3.13 15.56 -13.33
N ASP A 299 3.81 16.64 -13.66
CA ASP A 299 5.25 16.68 -13.60
C ASP A 299 5.79 16.51 -12.17
N ASN A 300 6.81 15.66 -12.03
CA ASN A 300 7.43 15.35 -10.75
C ASN A 300 6.45 14.77 -9.70
N ASN A 301 5.44 14.01 -10.15
CA ASN A 301 4.46 13.32 -9.29
C ASN A 301 5.05 12.17 -8.44
N ASP A 302 6.32 11.92 -8.56
CA ASP A 302 7.05 10.83 -7.91
C ASP A 302 7.79 11.24 -6.62
N ARG A 303 7.69 12.51 -6.21
CA ARG A 303 8.38 13.00 -5.01
C ARG A 303 7.83 12.41 -3.72
N PRO A 304 8.69 12.11 -2.72
CA PRO A 304 8.23 11.70 -1.40
C PRO A 304 7.25 12.72 -0.79
N GLY A 305 6.13 12.23 -0.31
CA GLY A 305 5.02 13.04 0.23
C GLY A 305 3.85 13.23 -0.73
N ILE A 306 3.94 12.70 -1.96
CA ILE A 306 2.82 12.56 -2.89
C ILE A 306 2.24 11.16 -2.68
N MET A 307 0.92 11.06 -2.49
CA MET A 307 0.25 9.84 -2.07
C MET A 307 -1.18 9.82 -2.59
N LEU A 308 -1.71 8.64 -2.85
CA LEU A 308 -3.12 8.44 -3.17
C LEU A 308 -4.03 8.85 -2.01
N ALA A 309 -5.17 9.45 -2.30
CA ALA A 309 -6.07 10.00 -1.27
C ALA A 309 -6.61 8.92 -0.32
N ASN A 310 -7.04 7.79 -0.86
CA ASN A 310 -7.50 6.65 -0.05
C ASN A 310 -6.40 6.09 0.85
N SER A 311 -5.16 6.05 0.35
CA SER A 311 -4.01 5.58 1.12
C SER A 311 -3.67 6.54 2.25
N ALA A 312 -3.74 7.84 1.99
CA ALA A 312 -3.57 8.88 3.00
C ALA A 312 -4.63 8.76 4.10
N SER A 313 -5.90 8.52 3.72
CA SER A 313 -6.98 8.22 4.66
C SER A 313 -6.75 6.95 5.45
N LYS A 314 -6.23 5.88 4.84
CA LYS A 314 -5.90 4.62 5.54
C LYS A 314 -4.80 4.84 6.58
N PHE A 315 -3.71 5.54 6.24
CA PHE A 315 -2.68 5.87 7.21
C PHE A 315 -3.22 6.71 8.36
N LEU A 316 -4.10 7.68 8.09
CA LEU A 316 -4.68 8.55 9.10
C LEU A 316 -5.71 7.82 9.97
N ASN A 317 -6.71 7.17 9.36
CA ASN A 317 -7.87 6.64 10.05
C ASN A 317 -7.62 5.26 10.65
N TYR A 318 -6.97 4.36 9.90
CA TYR A 318 -6.70 3.01 10.35
C TYR A 318 -5.44 2.93 11.22
N TYR A 319 -4.31 3.46 10.74
CA TYR A 319 -3.04 3.40 11.49
C TYR A 319 -2.86 4.56 12.48
N GLY A 320 -3.70 5.59 12.43
CA GLY A 320 -3.59 6.76 13.30
C GLY A 320 -2.35 7.62 13.04
N VAL A 321 -1.78 7.55 11.84
CA VAL A 321 -0.56 8.28 11.50
C VAL A 321 -0.90 9.63 10.86
N LYS A 322 -0.51 10.72 11.49
CA LYS A 322 -0.60 12.05 10.91
C LYS A 322 0.53 12.25 9.90
N ILE A 323 0.25 11.95 8.63
CA ILE A 323 1.24 11.90 7.53
C ILE A 323 1.87 13.24 7.18
N ALA A 324 1.19 14.36 7.47
CA ALA A 324 1.67 15.71 7.20
C ALA A 324 1.01 16.72 8.15
N ASN A 325 1.57 17.94 8.22
CA ASN A 325 0.93 19.07 8.90
C ASN A 325 -0.02 19.82 7.97
N GLN A 326 0.23 19.76 6.67
CA GLN A 326 -0.58 20.41 5.64
C GLN A 326 -0.59 19.58 4.35
N ALA A 327 -1.68 19.68 3.59
CA ALA A 327 -1.86 18.96 2.34
C ALA A 327 -2.59 19.81 1.29
N VAL A 328 -2.37 19.48 0.02
CA VAL A 328 -3.22 19.83 -1.11
C VAL A 328 -3.79 18.52 -1.64
N ILE A 329 -5.07 18.50 -1.94
CA ILE A 329 -5.76 17.34 -2.49
C ILE A 329 -6.06 17.62 -3.96
N PHE A 330 -5.67 16.71 -4.84
CA PHE A 330 -5.90 16.80 -6.28
C PHE A 330 -6.83 15.67 -6.72
N THR A 331 -7.93 16.02 -7.38
CA THR A 331 -8.99 15.07 -7.69
C THR A 331 -9.70 15.34 -9.02
N ASN A 332 -10.38 14.31 -9.52
CA ASN A 332 -11.32 14.35 -10.64
C ASN A 332 -12.70 13.78 -10.27
N ASN A 333 -12.95 13.50 -8.98
CA ASN A 333 -14.21 12.93 -8.50
C ASN A 333 -14.45 13.26 -7.02
N ASP A 334 -15.60 12.84 -6.49
CA ASP A 334 -16.02 13.19 -5.13
C ASP A 334 -15.34 12.41 -4.02
N SER A 335 -14.71 11.27 -4.30
CA SER A 335 -14.15 10.39 -3.25
C SER A 335 -13.06 11.05 -2.40
N ALA A 336 -12.23 11.91 -3.01
CA ALA A 336 -11.14 12.57 -2.31
C ALA A 336 -11.59 13.72 -1.37
N TYR A 337 -12.82 14.20 -1.51
CA TYR A 337 -13.37 15.22 -0.60
C TYR A 337 -13.55 14.67 0.82
N GLN A 338 -13.85 13.36 0.97
CA GLN A 338 -13.88 12.75 2.30
C GLN A 338 -12.50 12.80 2.97
N THR A 339 -11.42 12.61 2.22
CA THR A 339 -10.05 12.77 2.73
C THR A 339 -9.78 14.19 3.23
N ALA A 340 -10.32 15.22 2.55
CA ALA A 340 -10.21 16.61 3.00
C ALA A 340 -10.88 16.82 4.35
N ILE A 341 -12.09 16.28 4.52
CA ILE A 341 -12.86 16.35 5.78
C ILE A 341 -12.09 15.62 6.91
N ASP A 342 -11.59 14.43 6.64
CA ASP A 342 -10.85 13.64 7.63
C ASP A 342 -9.56 14.34 8.07
N PHE A 343 -8.84 14.91 7.13
CA PHE A 343 -7.62 15.70 7.40
C PHE A 343 -7.95 16.91 8.28
N TYR A 344 -8.96 17.68 7.92
CA TYR A 344 -9.40 18.83 8.69
C TYR A 344 -9.77 18.44 10.12
N LYS A 345 -10.62 17.42 10.30
CA LYS A 345 -11.07 16.91 11.61
C LYS A 345 -9.91 16.44 12.49
N LYS A 346 -8.81 15.95 11.88
CA LYS A 346 -7.61 15.48 12.59
C LYS A 346 -6.48 16.51 12.67
N GLY A 347 -6.77 17.78 12.34
CA GLY A 347 -5.84 18.89 12.48
C GLY A 347 -4.69 18.88 11.45
N ILE A 348 -4.92 18.30 10.27
CA ILE A 348 -4.07 18.50 9.10
C ILE A 348 -4.65 19.66 8.30
N LYS A 349 -3.88 20.73 8.08
CA LYS A 349 -4.34 21.89 7.33
C LYS A 349 -4.49 21.55 5.85
N VAL A 350 -5.72 21.44 5.36
CA VAL A 350 -5.98 21.34 3.93
C VAL A 350 -5.85 22.74 3.31
N ARG A 351 -4.80 22.96 2.52
CA ARG A 351 -4.53 24.24 1.85
C ARG A 351 -5.49 24.51 0.72
N ALA A 352 -5.83 23.47 -0.03
CA ALA A 352 -6.79 23.51 -1.12
C ALA A 352 -7.22 22.11 -1.54
N VAL A 353 -8.38 22.01 -2.14
CA VAL A 353 -8.77 20.93 -3.06
C VAL A 353 -8.66 21.49 -4.47
N VAL A 354 -7.98 20.79 -5.36
CA VAL A 354 -7.82 21.11 -6.77
C VAL A 354 -8.63 20.09 -7.56
N ASP A 355 -9.71 20.53 -8.18
CA ASP A 355 -10.60 19.65 -8.95
C ASP A 355 -10.55 20.04 -10.44
N VAL A 356 -10.23 19.06 -11.27
CA VAL A 356 -10.17 19.27 -12.73
C VAL A 356 -11.52 19.52 -13.36
N ARG A 357 -12.61 19.13 -12.67
CA ARG A 357 -13.98 19.33 -13.14
C ARG A 357 -14.40 20.77 -12.98
N SER A 358 -15.35 21.19 -13.81
CA SER A 358 -16.15 22.38 -13.55
C SER A 358 -16.95 22.20 -12.24
N TYR A 359 -17.44 23.31 -11.71
CA TYR A 359 -18.23 23.31 -10.48
C TYR A 359 -19.38 22.28 -10.55
N ASN A 360 -19.43 21.41 -9.55
CA ASN A 360 -20.47 20.41 -9.39
C ASN A 360 -21.05 20.52 -7.98
N LYS A 361 -22.38 20.51 -7.85
CA LYS A 361 -23.05 20.47 -6.55
C LYS A 361 -23.14 19.03 -6.06
N SER A 362 -22.50 18.75 -4.92
CA SER A 362 -22.77 17.54 -4.16
C SER A 362 -22.69 17.84 -2.65
N ASP A 363 -23.36 17.03 -1.84
CA ASP A 363 -23.40 17.23 -0.39
C ASP A 363 -22.00 17.22 0.24
N ILE A 364 -21.09 16.39 -0.28
CA ILE A 364 -19.74 16.30 0.25
C ILE A 364 -18.91 17.55 -0.10
N ILE A 365 -19.12 18.14 -1.27
CA ILE A 365 -18.49 19.39 -1.68
C ILE A 365 -18.97 20.53 -0.78
N ASN A 366 -20.29 20.65 -0.57
CA ASN A 366 -20.86 21.65 0.32
C ASN A 366 -20.30 21.55 1.75
N LYS A 367 -20.08 20.33 2.25
CA LYS A 367 -19.42 20.11 3.56
C LYS A 367 -17.99 20.62 3.59
N VAL A 368 -17.21 20.41 2.54
CA VAL A 368 -15.82 20.89 2.45
C VAL A 368 -15.76 22.41 2.37
N GLU A 369 -16.67 23.04 1.61
CA GLU A 369 -16.80 24.50 1.55
C GLU A 369 -17.18 25.09 2.91
N ALA A 370 -18.13 24.48 3.62
CA ALA A 370 -18.54 24.90 4.96
C ALA A 370 -17.42 24.84 6.00
N LEU A 371 -16.39 23.99 5.79
CA LEU A 371 -15.17 23.94 6.61
C LEU A 371 -14.16 25.06 6.27
N GLY A 372 -14.48 25.94 5.30
CA GLY A 372 -13.59 27.02 4.86
C GLY A 372 -12.39 26.53 4.03
N ILE A 373 -12.46 25.33 3.50
CA ILE A 373 -11.40 24.76 2.64
C ILE A 373 -11.59 25.31 1.21
N LYS A 374 -10.57 25.95 0.68
CA LYS A 374 -10.60 26.52 -0.67
C LYS A 374 -10.62 25.41 -1.72
N ILE A 375 -11.55 25.51 -2.68
CA ILE A 375 -11.64 24.60 -3.82
C ILE A 375 -11.31 25.39 -5.10
N TYR A 376 -10.42 24.82 -5.93
CA TYR A 376 -10.11 25.35 -7.26
C TYR A 376 -10.74 24.43 -8.30
N TYR A 377 -11.85 24.87 -8.88
CA TYR A 377 -12.56 24.19 -9.96
C TYR A 377 -11.93 24.55 -11.31
N ASN A 378 -11.91 23.62 -12.26
CA ASN A 378 -11.23 23.76 -13.55
C ASN A 378 -9.73 24.03 -13.39
N TYR A 379 -9.10 23.44 -12.36
CA TYR A 379 -7.65 23.52 -12.17
C TYR A 379 -7.04 22.12 -12.09
N ALA A 380 -5.83 22.01 -12.58
CA ALA A 380 -4.99 20.83 -12.45
C ALA A 380 -3.70 21.15 -11.70
N VAL A 381 -3.20 20.20 -10.94
CA VAL A 381 -1.81 20.22 -10.51
C VAL A 381 -0.96 19.88 -11.74
N THR A 382 -0.03 20.76 -12.09
CA THR A 382 0.82 20.58 -13.26
C THR A 382 2.26 20.25 -12.90
N ASN A 383 2.74 20.69 -11.74
CA ASN A 383 4.11 20.42 -11.32
C ASN A 383 4.24 20.46 -9.79
N THR A 384 5.36 19.92 -9.29
CA THR A 384 5.72 20.00 -7.87
C THR A 384 7.16 20.45 -7.68
N SER A 385 7.47 21.06 -6.53
CA SER A 385 8.84 21.38 -6.14
C SER A 385 9.26 20.66 -4.86
N GLY A 386 10.57 20.50 -4.70
CA GLY A 386 11.19 19.85 -3.55
C GLY A 386 12.33 18.94 -4.00
N ARG A 387 13.14 18.46 -3.06
CA ARG A 387 14.26 17.54 -3.35
C ARG A 387 13.97 16.13 -2.78
N LEU A 388 14.09 15.95 -1.48
CA LEU A 388 13.86 14.67 -0.79
C LEU A 388 12.43 14.56 -0.24
N LYS A 389 11.64 15.63 -0.36
CA LYS A 389 10.25 15.72 0.04
C LYS A 389 9.60 16.86 -0.73
N ILE A 390 8.30 16.72 -1.02
CA ILE A 390 7.50 17.78 -1.63
C ILE A 390 7.49 19.03 -0.73
N LYS A 391 7.60 20.22 -1.34
CA LYS A 391 7.52 21.53 -0.68
C LYS A 391 6.32 22.35 -1.16
N SER A 392 6.05 22.32 -2.47
CA SER A 392 4.94 23.04 -3.06
C SER A 392 4.40 22.32 -4.30
N VAL A 393 3.19 22.70 -4.69
CA VAL A 393 2.54 22.30 -5.94
C VAL A 393 2.27 23.54 -6.78
N THR A 394 2.37 23.39 -8.09
CA THR A 394 1.94 24.38 -9.08
C THR A 394 0.60 23.94 -9.63
N ILE A 395 -0.36 24.85 -9.68
CA ILE A 395 -1.69 24.61 -10.24
C ILE A 395 -1.95 25.58 -11.39
N ASN A 396 -2.54 25.08 -12.47
CA ASN A 396 -2.93 25.87 -13.61
C ASN A 396 -4.41 25.61 -13.94
N LYS A 397 -5.07 26.61 -14.50
CA LYS A 397 -6.42 26.45 -15.02
C LYS A 397 -6.38 25.45 -16.19
N VAL A 398 -7.34 24.57 -16.24
CA VAL A 398 -7.55 23.68 -17.38
C VAL A 398 -8.18 24.50 -18.49
N ASP A 399 -7.47 24.74 -19.59
CA ASP A 399 -8.03 25.40 -20.75
C ASP A 399 -8.98 24.45 -21.49
N ASP A 400 -10.19 24.94 -21.80
CA ASP A 400 -11.19 24.20 -22.57
C ASP A 400 -10.68 23.84 -24.01
N ASN A 401 -9.54 24.42 -24.43
CA ASN A 401 -8.91 24.23 -25.72
C ASN A 401 -7.84 23.13 -25.78
N VAL A 402 -7.52 22.46 -24.67
CA VAL A 402 -6.68 21.25 -24.71
C VAL A 402 -7.53 20.07 -25.15
N THR A 403 -7.99 20.18 -26.39
CA THR A 403 -8.72 19.13 -27.06
C THR A 403 -7.78 18.32 -27.94
N LYS A 404 -7.90 17.04 -27.77
CA LYS A 404 -7.56 16.01 -28.77
C LYS A 404 -6.07 15.76 -28.94
N ILE A 405 -5.65 14.83 -28.17
CA ILE A 405 -4.68 13.84 -28.66
C ILE A 405 -5.48 12.63 -29.15
#